data_48c451fbfeaf6c8ac6814a88f0a9eef2
#
_entry.id   48c451fbfeaf6c8ac6814a88f0a9eef2
#
_cell.length_a   1.000
_cell.length_b   1.000
_cell.length_c   1.000
_cell.angle_alpha   90.00
_cell.angle_beta   90.00
_cell.angle_gamma   90.00
#
_symmetry.space_group_name_H-M   'P 1'
#
loop_
_entity.id
_entity.type
_entity.pdbx_description
1 polymer ?
#
loop_
_entity_poly.entity_id
_entity_poly.type
_entity_poly.pdbx_seq_one_letter_code
_entity_poly.pdbx_strand_id
1 'polypeptide(L)'
;MPFDPKKFIAQAEKEIAKTLGRETAVTAVSGGVDSFVAATLAARASPGQVHIVYVDNGLMRKNETEKVRSAARALGVELHVLDGRARFLGALAGVAEPEAKRKIIGEVFVRMFEEEAKKLNAAFLIQGTIAPDWIESGGMGRDTIKSHHNVGGLPEKMHLKLCEPLRELYKHEVRMVGKELGLPESIYQRQPFPGPGLGVRIVGEVTAEKVLIVQDACDIAETEIDAAVAAGKMERPWQYFAALLPSKTVGVRGDERAYQYTVVVRAVRSLDGMTANFSHIPPEVLERISTRITNEIRTVGRVVYDITNKPPGTIEME
;
A
#
# COMPACT_ATOMS: atom_id res chain seq x y z
N MET A 1 3.50 -13.90 -28.85
CA MET A 1 4.83 -14.28 -28.31
C MET A 1 4.77 -14.11 -26.80
N PRO A 2 5.45 -14.93 -25.99
CA PRO A 2 5.52 -14.68 -24.56
C PRO A 2 6.15 -13.32 -24.28
N PHE A 3 5.72 -12.67 -23.20
CA PHE A 3 6.27 -11.39 -22.77
C PHE A 3 7.76 -11.50 -22.41
N ASP A 4 8.57 -10.59 -22.94
CA ASP A 4 10.02 -10.55 -22.69
C ASP A 4 10.38 -9.30 -21.87
N PRO A 5 10.66 -9.44 -20.56
CA PRO A 5 10.91 -8.31 -19.69
C PRO A 5 12.19 -7.54 -20.05
N LYS A 6 13.23 -8.21 -20.57
CA LYS A 6 14.50 -7.55 -20.97
C LYS A 6 14.28 -6.61 -22.16
N LYS A 7 13.55 -7.10 -23.17
CA LYS A 7 13.20 -6.29 -24.33
C LYS A 7 12.33 -5.11 -23.96
N PHE A 8 11.33 -5.34 -23.07
CA PHE A 8 10.49 -4.28 -22.55
C PHE A 8 11.29 -3.20 -21.83
N ILE A 9 12.18 -3.59 -20.90
CA ILE A 9 13.04 -2.64 -20.16
C ILE A 9 13.83 -1.77 -21.12
N ALA A 10 14.52 -2.37 -22.09
CA ALA A 10 15.34 -1.62 -23.04
C ALA A 10 14.53 -0.65 -23.90
N GLN A 11 13.29 -0.99 -24.25
CA GLN A 11 12.39 -0.11 -24.98
C GLN A 11 11.86 1.00 -24.07
N ALA A 12 11.36 0.68 -22.88
CA ALA A 12 10.82 1.63 -21.93
C ALA A 12 11.85 2.69 -21.53
N GLU A 13 13.11 2.29 -21.25
CA GLU A 13 14.20 3.23 -20.93
C GLU A 13 14.44 4.22 -22.07
N LYS A 14 14.42 3.79 -23.33
CA LYS A 14 14.57 4.69 -24.50
C LYS A 14 13.39 5.66 -24.63
N GLU A 15 12.17 5.18 -24.44
CA GLU A 15 10.96 6.00 -24.53
C GLU A 15 10.89 7.03 -23.41
N ILE A 16 11.23 6.65 -22.18
CA ILE A 16 11.32 7.56 -21.04
C ILE A 16 12.36 8.65 -21.31
N ALA A 17 13.59 8.28 -21.68
CA ALA A 17 14.66 9.22 -21.96
C ALA A 17 14.27 10.22 -23.08
N LYS A 18 13.60 9.74 -24.14
CA LYS A 18 13.08 10.58 -25.21
C LYS A 18 11.99 11.55 -24.73
N THR A 19 11.09 11.06 -23.87
CA THR A 19 9.97 11.85 -23.32
C THR A 19 10.45 12.95 -22.39
N LEU A 20 11.37 12.63 -21.49
CA LEU A 20 11.89 13.60 -20.51
C LEU A 20 12.86 14.61 -21.14
N GLY A 21 13.64 14.20 -22.13
CA GLY A 21 14.67 15.05 -22.72
C GLY A 21 15.68 15.53 -21.67
N ARG A 22 15.65 16.83 -21.34
CA ARG A 22 16.51 17.45 -20.30
C ARG A 22 15.72 17.90 -19.07
N GLU A 23 14.43 17.64 -19.04
CA GLU A 23 13.56 18.10 -17.98
C GLU A 23 13.64 17.22 -16.74
N THR A 24 13.40 17.82 -15.58
CA THR A 24 13.32 17.12 -14.30
C THR A 24 11.98 16.39 -14.16
N ALA A 25 12.02 15.18 -13.67
CA ALA A 25 10.84 14.38 -13.37
C ALA A 25 10.78 14.01 -11.88
N VAL A 26 9.56 13.84 -11.38
CA VAL A 26 9.29 13.35 -10.03
C VAL A 26 8.40 12.12 -10.09
N THR A 27 8.60 11.17 -9.18
CA THR A 27 7.74 10.00 -9.03
C THR A 27 7.49 9.71 -7.57
N ALA A 28 6.28 9.27 -7.25
CA ALA A 28 5.95 8.80 -5.90
C ALA A 28 6.06 7.28 -5.83
N VAL A 29 6.78 6.77 -4.83
CA VAL A 29 6.76 5.34 -4.50
C VAL A 29 5.89 5.10 -3.28
N SER A 30 4.92 4.21 -3.41
CA SER A 30 3.99 3.82 -2.34
C SER A 30 4.42 2.55 -1.59
N GLY A 31 5.57 1.98 -1.95
CA GLY A 31 5.97 0.65 -1.50
C GLY A 31 5.40 -0.50 -2.34
N GLY A 32 4.53 -0.22 -3.30
CA GLY A 32 3.99 -1.19 -4.26
C GLY A 32 4.94 -1.45 -5.43
N VAL A 33 4.84 -2.65 -6.04
CA VAL A 33 5.71 -3.06 -7.15
C VAL A 33 5.63 -2.11 -8.35
N ASP A 34 4.43 -1.62 -8.71
CA ASP A 34 4.24 -0.78 -9.91
C ASP A 34 5.00 0.54 -9.80
N SER A 35 4.84 1.22 -8.67
CA SER A 35 5.54 2.48 -8.40
C SER A 35 7.06 2.30 -8.36
N PHE A 36 7.55 1.19 -7.78
CA PHE A 36 8.98 0.90 -7.77
C PHE A 36 9.53 0.56 -9.15
N VAL A 37 8.80 -0.22 -9.95
CA VAL A 37 9.22 -0.56 -11.33
C VAL A 37 9.27 0.69 -12.19
N ALA A 38 8.23 1.54 -12.16
CA ALA A 38 8.20 2.79 -12.90
C ALA A 38 9.34 3.74 -12.49
N ALA A 39 9.55 3.90 -11.18
CA ALA A 39 10.62 4.74 -10.63
C ALA A 39 12.01 4.24 -11.02
N THR A 40 12.25 2.92 -10.94
CA THR A 40 13.54 2.32 -11.30
C THR A 40 13.84 2.45 -12.78
N LEU A 41 12.87 2.18 -13.66
CA LEU A 41 13.01 2.36 -15.10
C LEU A 41 13.37 3.81 -15.43
N ALA A 42 12.68 4.76 -14.82
CA ALA A 42 12.90 6.17 -15.08
C ALA A 42 14.25 6.67 -14.55
N ALA A 43 14.67 6.26 -13.37
CA ALA A 43 15.97 6.61 -12.81
C ALA A 43 17.13 6.05 -13.65
N ARG A 44 16.96 4.85 -14.22
CA ARG A 44 17.94 4.24 -15.12
C ARG A 44 17.97 4.89 -16.49
N ALA A 45 16.79 5.28 -17.02
CA ALA A 45 16.66 5.94 -18.32
C ALA A 45 17.24 7.36 -18.33
N SER A 46 17.11 8.09 -17.23
CA SER A 46 17.52 9.50 -17.12
C SER A 46 18.19 9.76 -15.75
N PRO A 47 19.43 9.28 -15.56
CA PRO A 47 20.14 9.44 -14.30
C PRO A 47 20.30 10.92 -13.91
N GLY A 48 20.03 11.24 -12.64
CA GLY A 48 20.13 12.60 -12.11
C GLY A 48 18.98 13.55 -12.46
N GLN A 49 18.03 13.13 -13.32
CA GLN A 49 16.85 13.93 -13.68
C GLN A 49 15.58 13.47 -12.97
N VAL A 50 15.58 12.26 -12.39
CA VAL A 50 14.39 11.64 -11.76
C VAL A 50 14.55 11.63 -10.24
N HIS A 51 13.65 12.32 -9.56
CA HIS A 51 13.57 12.36 -8.11
C HIS A 51 12.48 11.40 -7.62
N ILE A 52 12.88 10.42 -6.83
CA ILE A 52 11.97 9.41 -6.27
C ILE A 52 11.57 9.86 -4.86
N VAL A 53 10.29 10.09 -4.66
CA VAL A 53 9.71 10.61 -3.41
C VAL A 53 8.89 9.52 -2.73
N TYR A 54 9.12 9.32 -1.44
CA TYR A 54 8.29 8.51 -0.56
C TYR A 54 7.70 9.40 0.53
N VAL A 55 6.37 9.40 0.65
CA VAL A 55 5.68 10.13 1.72
C VAL A 55 5.35 9.16 2.84
N ASP A 56 6.03 9.29 3.97
CA ASP A 56 5.68 8.59 5.20
C ASP A 56 4.48 9.28 5.85
N ASN A 57 3.29 8.74 5.60
CA ASN A 57 2.05 9.27 6.14
C ASN A 57 1.74 8.80 7.57
N GLY A 58 2.58 7.96 8.16
CA GLY A 58 2.36 7.36 9.47
C GLY A 58 1.29 6.25 9.50
N LEU A 59 0.61 5.98 8.37
CA LEU A 59 -0.45 4.97 8.24
C LEU A 59 0.04 3.73 7.48
N MET A 60 1.35 3.55 7.38
CA MET A 60 1.97 2.43 6.68
C MET A 60 2.19 1.25 7.62
N ARG A 61 2.55 0.08 7.05
CA ARG A 61 2.94 -1.10 7.82
C ARG A 61 4.13 -0.80 8.74
N LYS A 62 4.27 -1.60 9.76
CA LYS A 62 5.45 -1.53 10.66
C LYS A 62 6.75 -1.62 9.86
N ASN A 63 7.70 -0.72 10.14
CA ASN A 63 8.99 -0.63 9.48
C ASN A 63 8.94 -0.42 7.96
N GLU A 64 7.83 0.08 7.42
CA GLU A 64 7.66 0.27 5.98
C GLU A 64 8.69 1.21 5.38
N THR A 65 8.91 2.36 5.99
CA THR A 65 9.87 3.37 5.52
C THR A 65 11.27 2.78 5.38
N GLU A 66 11.71 1.95 6.32
CA GLU A 66 13.03 1.30 6.23
C GLU A 66 13.08 0.22 5.16
N LYS A 67 11.99 -0.53 4.95
CA LYS A 67 11.87 -1.50 3.85
C LYS A 67 11.96 -0.79 2.49
N VAL A 68 11.28 0.34 2.32
CA VAL A 68 11.33 1.18 1.12
C VAL A 68 12.73 1.75 0.89
N ARG A 69 13.38 2.27 1.93
CA ARG A 69 14.79 2.74 1.87
C ARG A 69 15.76 1.63 1.46
N SER A 70 15.60 0.45 2.05
CA SER A 70 16.45 -0.69 1.74
C SER A 70 16.30 -1.15 0.29
N ALA A 71 15.04 -1.18 -0.22
CA ALA A 71 14.77 -1.50 -1.61
C ALA A 71 15.36 -0.45 -2.57
N ALA A 72 15.23 0.84 -2.28
CA ALA A 72 15.83 1.90 -3.07
C ALA A 72 17.36 1.79 -3.14
N ARG A 73 18.01 1.53 -1.98
CA ARG A 73 19.46 1.30 -1.93
C ARG A 73 19.89 0.09 -2.77
N ALA A 74 19.15 -1.02 -2.69
CA ALA A 74 19.45 -2.22 -3.46
C ALA A 74 19.39 -1.99 -4.98
N LEU A 75 18.55 -1.06 -5.42
CA LEU A 75 18.39 -0.65 -6.81
C LEU A 75 19.35 0.48 -7.25
N GLY A 76 20.15 1.02 -6.31
CA GLY A 76 21.04 2.13 -6.57
C GLY A 76 20.33 3.45 -6.89
N VAL A 77 19.08 3.63 -6.41
CA VAL A 77 18.30 4.86 -6.63
C VAL A 77 18.22 5.69 -5.34
N GLU A 78 18.30 7.00 -5.49
CA GLU A 78 18.17 7.94 -4.37
C GLU A 78 16.69 8.14 -4.03
N LEU A 79 16.35 8.09 -2.74
CA LEU A 79 14.99 8.21 -2.23
C LEU A 79 14.86 9.44 -1.34
N HIS A 80 13.99 10.37 -1.73
CA HIS A 80 13.58 11.50 -0.90
C HIS A 80 12.42 11.05 0.00
N VAL A 81 12.65 11.00 1.31
CA VAL A 81 11.61 10.63 2.27
C VAL A 81 11.04 11.87 2.93
N LEU A 82 9.75 12.11 2.74
CA LEU A 82 9.00 13.19 3.36
C LEU A 82 8.27 12.66 4.60
N ASP A 83 8.61 13.18 5.78
CA ASP A 83 7.88 12.86 7.01
C ASP A 83 6.57 13.66 7.07
N GLY A 84 5.47 12.99 6.81
CA GLY A 84 4.13 13.54 6.85
C GLY A 84 3.31 13.12 8.07
N ARG A 85 3.84 12.28 8.96
CA ARG A 85 3.10 11.62 10.05
C ARG A 85 2.25 12.59 10.88
N ALA A 86 2.84 13.67 11.34
CA ALA A 86 2.13 14.68 12.14
C ALA A 86 1.03 15.39 11.32
N ARG A 87 1.29 15.68 10.04
CA ARG A 87 0.35 16.36 9.15
C ARG A 87 -0.86 15.49 8.83
N PHE A 88 -0.67 14.20 8.56
CA PHE A 88 -1.76 13.25 8.32
C PHE A 88 -2.59 13.01 9.57
N LEU A 89 -1.97 12.71 10.71
CA LEU A 89 -2.67 12.48 11.96
C LEU A 89 -3.43 13.73 12.43
N GLY A 90 -2.84 14.92 12.27
CA GLY A 90 -3.52 16.18 12.59
C GLY A 90 -4.75 16.43 11.72
N ALA A 91 -4.66 16.13 10.42
CA ALA A 91 -5.80 16.28 9.51
C ALA A 91 -6.92 15.25 9.75
N LEU A 92 -6.60 14.09 10.32
CA LEU A 92 -7.55 13.02 10.62
C LEU A 92 -8.17 13.12 12.02
N ALA A 93 -7.75 14.09 12.85
CA ALA A 93 -8.26 14.25 14.21
C ALA A 93 -9.78 14.50 14.19
N GLY A 94 -10.55 13.71 14.95
CA GLY A 94 -12.01 13.77 15.02
C GLY A 94 -12.74 13.20 13.80
N VAL A 95 -12.03 12.67 12.79
CA VAL A 95 -12.66 12.12 11.58
C VAL A 95 -12.89 10.61 11.74
N ALA A 96 -14.15 10.20 11.71
CA ALA A 96 -14.55 8.81 11.86
C ALA A 96 -15.18 8.21 10.59
N GLU A 97 -15.68 9.04 9.68
CA GLU A 97 -16.37 8.60 8.47
C GLU A 97 -15.37 8.11 7.42
N PRO A 98 -15.54 6.89 6.85
CA PRO A 98 -14.56 6.25 5.97
C PRO A 98 -14.19 7.06 4.72
N GLU A 99 -15.19 7.61 4.02
CA GLU A 99 -14.91 8.37 2.78
C GLU A 99 -14.23 9.71 3.09
N ALA A 100 -14.57 10.36 4.22
CA ALA A 100 -13.88 11.55 4.67
C ALA A 100 -12.40 11.26 4.98
N LYS A 101 -12.10 10.12 5.64
CA LYS A 101 -10.72 9.69 5.88
C LYS A 101 -9.96 9.51 4.58
N ARG A 102 -10.53 8.78 3.61
CA ARG A 102 -9.91 8.54 2.29
C ARG A 102 -9.61 9.84 1.57
N LYS A 103 -10.57 10.76 1.55
CA LYS A 103 -10.44 12.07 0.91
C LYS A 103 -9.33 12.90 1.56
N ILE A 104 -9.33 13.01 2.89
CA ILE A 104 -8.32 13.77 3.64
C ILE A 104 -6.92 13.19 3.40
N ILE A 105 -6.77 11.87 3.48
CA ILE A 105 -5.48 11.21 3.24
C ILE A 105 -4.99 11.51 1.82
N GLY A 106 -5.87 11.40 0.83
CA GLY A 106 -5.54 11.74 -0.55
C GLY A 106 -5.14 13.20 -0.72
N GLU A 107 -5.91 14.15 -0.17
CA GLU A 107 -5.61 15.59 -0.26
C GLU A 107 -4.29 15.97 0.41
N VAL A 108 -4.00 15.43 1.59
CA VAL A 108 -2.74 15.72 2.31
C VAL A 108 -1.56 15.17 1.51
N PHE A 109 -1.70 13.94 0.97
CA PHE A 109 -0.67 13.34 0.11
C PHE A 109 -0.38 14.20 -1.11
N VAL A 110 -1.42 14.61 -1.84
CA VAL A 110 -1.31 15.46 -3.04
C VAL A 110 -0.58 16.75 -2.71
N ARG A 111 -0.98 17.46 -1.65
CA ARG A 111 -0.36 18.73 -1.25
C ARG A 111 1.13 18.57 -0.92
N MET A 112 1.49 17.55 -0.14
CA MET A 112 2.90 17.30 0.19
C MET A 112 3.73 16.98 -1.04
N PHE A 113 3.17 16.19 -1.95
CA PHE A 113 3.84 15.84 -3.20
C PHE A 113 4.00 17.05 -4.13
N GLU A 114 2.97 17.91 -4.23
CA GLU A 114 3.03 19.17 -4.97
C GLU A 114 4.10 20.12 -4.44
N GLU A 115 4.16 20.27 -3.12
CA GLU A 115 5.17 21.10 -2.46
C GLU A 115 6.59 20.64 -2.83
N GLU A 116 6.82 19.33 -2.85
CA GLU A 116 8.12 18.75 -3.19
C GLU A 116 8.42 18.85 -4.69
N ALA A 117 7.47 18.55 -5.54
CA ALA A 117 7.62 18.69 -7.01
C ALA A 117 7.98 20.13 -7.42
N LYS A 118 7.38 21.13 -6.77
CA LYS A 118 7.71 22.55 -6.99
C LYS A 118 9.13 22.89 -6.55
N LYS A 119 9.59 22.39 -5.39
CA LYS A 119 10.99 22.60 -4.92
C LYS A 119 12.00 22.01 -5.89
N LEU A 120 11.67 20.87 -6.48
CA LEU A 120 12.50 20.16 -7.44
C LEU A 120 12.41 20.74 -8.88
N ASN A 121 11.56 21.73 -9.12
CA ASN A 121 11.26 22.28 -10.44
C ASN A 121 10.91 21.18 -11.46
N ALA A 122 10.13 20.18 -11.04
CA ALA A 122 9.74 19.06 -11.88
C ALA A 122 8.79 19.51 -13.00
N ALA A 123 9.04 19.05 -14.22
CA ALA A 123 8.18 19.23 -15.39
C ALA A 123 7.33 17.98 -15.69
N PHE A 124 7.78 16.81 -15.22
CA PHE A 124 7.11 15.53 -15.45
C PHE A 124 6.76 14.82 -14.14
N LEU A 125 5.61 14.14 -14.16
CA LEU A 125 5.22 13.13 -13.17
C LEU A 125 5.32 11.75 -13.82
N ILE A 126 6.13 10.86 -13.23
CA ILE A 126 6.20 9.46 -13.62
C ILE A 126 5.23 8.68 -12.75
N GLN A 127 4.30 7.96 -13.37
CA GLN A 127 3.25 7.21 -12.70
C GLN A 127 3.28 5.73 -13.10
N GLY A 128 3.10 4.86 -12.12
CA GLY A 128 3.07 3.41 -12.32
C GLY A 128 1.69 2.87 -12.69
N THR A 129 0.91 3.58 -13.49
CA THR A 129 -0.38 3.14 -14.04
C THR A 129 -0.19 1.89 -14.88
N ILE A 130 -1.05 0.89 -14.70
CA ILE A 130 -1.02 -0.38 -15.46
C ILE A 130 -2.31 -0.59 -16.25
N ALA A 131 -2.34 -1.56 -17.15
CA ALA A 131 -3.46 -1.77 -18.07
C ALA A 131 -4.85 -1.89 -17.39
N PRO A 132 -5.03 -2.63 -16.28
CA PRO A 132 -6.32 -2.69 -15.59
C PRO A 132 -6.79 -1.32 -15.06
N ASP A 133 -5.87 -0.47 -14.58
CA ASP A 133 -6.23 0.80 -13.96
C ASP A 133 -6.93 1.76 -14.94
N TRP A 134 -6.43 1.85 -16.18
CA TRP A 134 -7.05 2.73 -17.18
C TRP A 134 -8.24 2.09 -17.90
N ILE A 135 -8.28 0.74 -18.02
CA ILE A 135 -9.44 0.02 -18.55
C ILE A 135 -10.64 0.20 -17.61
N GLU A 136 -10.43 0.07 -16.29
CA GLU A 136 -11.47 0.28 -15.28
C GLU A 136 -11.93 1.73 -15.18
N SER A 137 -11.05 2.70 -15.46
CA SER A 137 -11.43 4.12 -15.50
C SER A 137 -12.17 4.53 -16.78
N GLY A 138 -12.55 3.59 -17.65
CA GLY A 138 -13.41 3.83 -18.81
C GLY A 138 -12.69 4.53 -19.95
N GLY A 139 -11.61 3.96 -20.46
CA GLY A 139 -10.81 4.49 -21.57
C GLY A 139 -11.64 5.10 -22.70
N MET A 140 -11.56 6.43 -22.85
CA MET A 140 -12.32 7.35 -23.68
C MET A 140 -13.67 7.83 -23.11
N GLY A 141 -13.63 8.86 -22.27
CA GLY A 141 -14.69 9.88 -22.22
C GLY A 141 -15.97 9.54 -21.49
N ARG A 142 -15.92 8.96 -20.29
CA ARG A 142 -17.05 9.02 -19.34
C ARG A 142 -16.57 9.27 -17.92
N ASP A 143 -17.21 10.26 -17.31
CA ASP A 143 -16.98 10.70 -15.94
C ASP A 143 -17.04 9.56 -14.91
N THR A 144 -15.96 9.45 -14.15
CA THR A 144 -15.96 9.25 -12.71
C THR A 144 -16.84 8.16 -12.09
N ILE A 145 -16.32 6.95 -11.95
CA ILE A 145 -16.63 6.11 -10.79
C ILE A 145 -15.40 5.28 -10.44
N LYS A 146 -14.39 5.88 -9.82
CA LYS A 146 -13.45 5.27 -8.87
C LYS A 146 -12.35 6.25 -8.48
N SER A 147 -12.56 6.93 -7.38
CA SER A 147 -11.60 7.84 -6.73
C SER A 147 -10.53 7.10 -5.92
N HIS A 148 -10.39 5.76 -6.03
CA HIS A 148 -9.66 4.96 -5.04
C HIS A 148 -8.25 4.53 -5.45
N HIS A 149 -7.89 4.56 -6.74
CA HIS A 149 -6.57 4.15 -7.21
C HIS A 149 -5.85 5.20 -8.06
N ASN A 150 -6.54 6.21 -8.49
CA ASN A 150 -5.94 7.29 -9.25
C ASN A 150 -6.08 8.59 -8.47
N VAL A 151 -4.98 9.19 -8.14
CA VAL A 151 -4.93 10.59 -7.74
C VAL A 151 -5.22 11.40 -9.02
N GLY A 152 -6.37 11.15 -9.63
CA GLY A 152 -6.77 11.54 -10.98
C GLY A 152 -7.01 13.03 -11.22
N GLY A 153 -6.53 13.87 -10.33
CA GLY A 153 -6.44 15.32 -10.52
C GLY A 153 -5.05 15.87 -10.25
N LEU A 154 -4.05 14.99 -9.93
CA LEU A 154 -2.69 15.41 -9.67
C LEU A 154 -2.04 16.15 -10.85
N PRO A 155 -1.99 15.57 -12.07
CA PRO A 155 -1.30 16.22 -13.18
C PRO A 155 -1.89 17.57 -13.56
N GLU A 156 -3.22 17.69 -13.59
CA GLU A 156 -3.90 18.93 -13.99
C GLU A 156 -3.67 20.08 -13.00
N LYS A 157 -3.75 19.78 -11.69
CA LYS A 157 -3.50 20.77 -10.62
C LYS A 157 -2.05 21.20 -10.55
N MET A 158 -1.12 20.30 -10.89
CA MET A 158 0.33 20.54 -10.75
C MET A 158 0.99 21.06 -12.03
N HIS A 159 0.28 21.13 -13.14
CA HIS A 159 0.83 21.45 -14.46
C HIS A 159 2.01 20.54 -14.88
N LEU A 160 2.08 19.30 -14.37
CA LEU A 160 3.08 18.31 -14.73
C LEU A 160 2.63 17.51 -15.95
N LYS A 161 3.56 17.23 -16.85
CA LYS A 161 3.35 16.28 -17.94
C LYS A 161 3.42 14.87 -17.42
N LEU A 162 2.52 14.00 -17.85
CA LEU A 162 2.45 12.62 -17.39
C LEU A 162 3.36 11.71 -18.22
N CYS A 163 4.09 10.81 -17.55
CA CYS A 163 4.86 9.73 -18.16
C CYS A 163 4.48 8.41 -17.48
N GLU A 164 3.85 7.49 -18.21
CA GLU A 164 3.28 6.23 -17.71
C GLU A 164 3.94 5.03 -18.41
N PRO A 165 5.14 4.64 -17.98
CA PRO A 165 5.92 3.60 -18.68
C PRO A 165 5.31 2.19 -18.61
N LEU A 166 4.36 1.94 -17.69
CA LEU A 166 3.79 0.61 -17.46
C LEU A 166 2.36 0.46 -18.01
N ARG A 167 1.84 1.48 -18.68
CA ARG A 167 0.41 1.58 -19.04
C ARG A 167 -0.15 0.38 -19.81
N GLU A 168 0.68 -0.27 -20.62
CA GLU A 168 0.28 -1.42 -21.43
C GLU A 168 0.45 -2.78 -20.71
N LEU A 169 1.03 -2.79 -19.50
CA LEU A 169 1.35 -4.01 -18.79
C LEU A 169 0.24 -4.46 -17.83
N TYR A 170 0.10 -5.77 -17.71
CA TYR A 170 -0.66 -6.40 -16.65
C TYR A 170 0.20 -6.66 -15.41
N LYS A 171 -0.44 -6.84 -14.25
CA LYS A 171 0.22 -7.00 -12.95
C LYS A 171 1.29 -8.09 -12.93
N HIS A 172 1.05 -9.22 -13.59
CA HIS A 172 2.03 -10.32 -13.65
C HIS A 172 3.27 -9.94 -14.48
N GLU A 173 3.09 -9.15 -15.56
CA GLU A 173 4.19 -8.66 -16.40
C GLU A 173 5.04 -7.63 -15.64
N VAL A 174 4.40 -6.71 -14.90
CA VAL A 174 5.11 -5.77 -14.01
C VAL A 174 5.96 -6.51 -12.98
N ARG A 175 5.46 -7.62 -12.40
CA ARG A 175 6.26 -8.46 -11.49
C ARG A 175 7.45 -9.10 -12.18
N MET A 176 7.30 -9.55 -13.44
CA MET A 176 8.42 -10.08 -14.24
C MET A 176 9.47 -9.00 -14.52
N VAL A 177 9.05 -7.79 -14.87
CA VAL A 177 9.93 -6.62 -15.05
C VAL A 177 10.63 -6.28 -13.74
N GLY A 178 9.90 -6.23 -12.63
CA GLY A 178 10.46 -5.96 -11.31
C GLY A 178 11.55 -6.96 -10.92
N LYS A 179 11.32 -8.26 -11.14
CA LYS A 179 12.31 -9.32 -10.92
C LYS A 179 13.55 -9.12 -11.78
N GLU A 180 13.38 -8.81 -13.07
CA GLU A 180 14.48 -8.57 -14.00
C GLU A 180 15.30 -7.32 -13.65
N LEU A 181 14.65 -6.28 -13.12
CA LEU A 181 15.30 -5.08 -12.61
C LEU A 181 16.07 -5.30 -11.30
N GLY A 182 15.90 -6.45 -10.66
CA GLY A 182 16.56 -6.78 -9.39
C GLY A 182 15.80 -6.28 -8.15
N LEU A 183 14.49 -6.01 -8.25
CA LEU A 183 13.69 -5.70 -7.08
C LEU A 183 13.71 -6.87 -6.08
N PRO A 184 13.79 -6.59 -4.77
CA PRO A 184 13.65 -7.63 -3.75
C PRO A 184 12.31 -8.36 -3.85
N GLU A 185 12.31 -9.65 -3.59
CA GLU A 185 11.10 -10.49 -3.61
C GLU A 185 10.01 -9.96 -2.69
N SER A 186 10.39 -9.42 -1.55
CA SER A 186 9.50 -8.74 -0.59
C SER A 186 8.74 -7.52 -1.15
N ILE A 187 9.14 -7.00 -2.32
CA ILE A 187 8.44 -5.93 -3.03
C ILE A 187 7.56 -6.49 -4.14
N TYR A 188 8.11 -7.34 -5.03
CA TYR A 188 7.35 -7.78 -6.21
C TYR A 188 6.34 -8.91 -5.93
N GLN A 189 6.46 -9.65 -4.81
CA GLN A 189 5.49 -10.66 -4.37
C GLN A 189 4.56 -10.19 -3.24
N ARG A 190 4.59 -8.91 -2.93
CA ARG A 190 3.85 -8.36 -1.81
C ARG A 190 2.34 -8.46 -1.99
N GLN A 191 1.63 -8.78 -0.89
CA GLN A 191 0.17 -8.70 -0.85
C GLN A 191 -0.32 -7.26 -1.06
N PRO A 192 -1.54 -7.05 -1.61
CA PRO A 192 -2.14 -5.72 -1.77
C PRO A 192 -2.16 -4.94 -0.45
N PHE A 193 -2.07 -3.62 -0.56
CA PHE A 193 -2.18 -2.71 0.57
C PHE A 193 -3.03 -1.51 0.13
N PRO A 194 -4.00 -1.06 0.93
CA PRO A 194 -4.90 0.00 0.52
C PRO A 194 -4.18 1.35 0.42
N GLY A 195 -4.58 2.19 -0.53
CA GLY A 195 -4.02 3.53 -0.72
C GLY A 195 -4.07 4.41 0.54
N PRO A 196 -5.19 4.43 1.29
CA PRO A 196 -5.27 5.15 2.57
C PRO A 196 -4.45 4.52 3.71
N GLY A 197 -3.75 3.42 3.47
CA GLY A 197 -2.97 2.72 4.47
C GLY A 197 -3.83 2.12 5.58
N LEU A 198 -3.29 2.11 6.79
CA LEU A 198 -3.97 1.60 7.98
C LEU A 198 -5.17 2.44 8.42
N GLY A 199 -5.38 3.64 7.83
CA GLY A 199 -6.51 4.49 8.14
C GLY A 199 -7.88 3.81 7.93
N VAL A 200 -7.98 2.88 6.96
CA VAL A 200 -9.19 2.09 6.67
C VAL A 200 -9.24 0.75 7.41
N ARG A 201 -8.23 0.47 8.25
CA ARG A 201 -8.18 -0.68 9.17
C ARG A 201 -8.42 -0.29 10.63
N ILE A 202 -8.65 0.99 10.87
CA ILE A 202 -9.05 1.55 12.17
C ILE A 202 -10.47 2.03 12.03
N VAL A 203 -11.45 1.22 12.48
CA VAL A 203 -12.86 1.62 12.42
C VAL A 203 -13.10 2.80 13.38
N GLY A 204 -13.63 3.91 12.81
CA GLY A 204 -13.79 5.16 13.51
C GLY A 204 -12.57 6.07 13.47
N GLU A 205 -12.40 6.93 14.48
CA GLU A 205 -11.31 7.91 14.54
C GLU A 205 -9.91 7.28 14.55
N VAL A 206 -9.00 7.83 13.73
CA VAL A 206 -7.60 7.44 13.65
C VAL A 206 -6.76 8.25 14.64
N THR A 207 -6.06 7.56 15.55
CA THR A 207 -5.11 8.17 16.48
C THR A 207 -3.77 7.47 16.41
N ALA A 208 -2.69 8.13 16.88
CA ALA A 208 -1.35 7.54 16.91
C ALA A 208 -1.31 6.21 17.69
N GLU A 209 -2.01 6.13 18.84
CA GLU A 209 -2.13 4.89 19.63
C GLU A 209 -2.77 3.77 18.82
N LYS A 210 -3.90 4.04 18.16
CA LYS A 210 -4.61 3.03 17.38
C LYS A 210 -3.82 2.57 16.15
N VAL A 211 -3.05 3.47 15.53
CA VAL A 211 -2.14 3.12 14.43
C VAL A 211 -1.09 2.12 14.91
N LEU A 212 -0.45 2.35 16.06
CA LEU A 212 0.54 1.44 16.62
C LEU A 212 -0.07 0.06 16.92
N ILE A 213 -1.27 0.03 17.50
CA ILE A 213 -2.00 -1.23 17.74
C ILE A 213 -2.20 -2.02 16.44
N VAL A 214 -2.66 -1.36 15.37
CA VAL A 214 -2.92 -2.04 14.09
C VAL A 214 -1.62 -2.43 13.38
N GLN A 215 -0.56 -1.62 13.49
CA GLN A 215 0.77 -1.97 12.97
C GLN A 215 1.29 -3.26 13.62
N ASP A 216 1.26 -3.34 14.94
CA ASP A 216 1.74 -4.52 15.68
C ASP A 216 0.84 -5.74 15.43
N ALA A 217 -0.49 -5.57 15.42
CA ALA A 217 -1.42 -6.65 15.15
C ALA A 217 -1.30 -7.20 13.71
N CYS A 218 -1.09 -6.33 12.71
CA CYS A 218 -0.84 -6.75 11.34
C CYS A 218 0.50 -7.50 11.23
N ASP A 219 1.57 -7.00 11.84
CA ASP A 219 2.89 -7.63 11.82
C ASP A 219 2.85 -9.05 12.44
N ILE A 220 2.15 -9.22 13.56
CA ILE A 220 1.94 -10.52 14.18
C ILE A 220 1.14 -11.45 13.27
N ALA A 221 -0.01 -10.99 12.74
CA ALA A 221 -0.86 -11.80 11.89
C ALA A 221 -0.15 -12.22 10.59
N GLU A 222 0.55 -11.28 9.94
CA GLU A 222 1.33 -11.53 8.74
C GLU A 222 2.45 -12.55 9.01
N THR A 223 3.19 -12.38 10.11
CA THR A 223 4.29 -13.28 10.51
C THR A 223 3.81 -14.73 10.74
N GLU A 224 2.71 -14.92 11.48
CA GLU A 224 2.20 -16.26 11.77
C GLU A 224 1.61 -16.95 10.54
N ILE A 225 0.91 -16.20 9.67
CA ILE A 225 0.38 -16.73 8.42
C ILE A 225 1.52 -17.09 7.46
N ASP A 226 2.51 -16.21 7.30
CA ASP A 226 3.66 -16.46 6.43
C ASP A 226 4.47 -17.70 6.90
N ALA A 227 4.65 -17.85 8.20
CA ALA A 227 5.30 -19.04 8.79
C ALA A 227 4.48 -20.33 8.53
N ALA A 228 3.17 -20.27 8.62
CA ALA A 228 2.30 -21.41 8.33
C ALA A 228 2.32 -21.79 6.83
N VAL A 229 2.36 -20.81 5.94
CA VAL A 229 2.50 -21.02 4.49
C VAL A 229 3.86 -21.64 4.18
N ALA A 230 4.94 -21.10 4.75
CA ALA A 230 6.30 -21.64 4.55
C ALA A 230 6.44 -23.08 5.06
N ALA A 231 5.72 -23.44 6.14
CA ALA A 231 5.66 -24.79 6.68
C ALA A 231 4.71 -25.73 5.90
N GLY A 232 4.07 -25.28 4.82
CA GLY A 232 3.12 -26.06 4.03
C GLY A 232 1.81 -26.40 4.75
N LYS A 233 1.47 -25.70 5.84
CA LYS A 233 0.26 -25.95 6.63
C LYS A 233 -1.00 -25.32 6.03
N MET A 234 -0.85 -24.34 5.15
CA MET A 234 -1.94 -23.67 4.46
C MET A 234 -1.47 -23.02 3.17
N GLU A 235 -2.40 -22.77 2.26
CA GLU A 235 -2.14 -21.95 1.08
C GLU A 235 -2.03 -20.47 1.47
N ARG A 236 -1.20 -19.70 0.73
CA ARG A 236 -1.07 -18.26 0.95
C ARG A 236 -2.38 -17.56 0.61
N PRO A 237 -3.01 -16.81 1.54
CA PRO A 237 -4.15 -15.98 1.20
C PRO A 237 -3.72 -14.85 0.23
N TRP A 238 -4.68 -14.35 -0.55
CA TRP A 238 -4.46 -13.21 -1.45
C TRP A 238 -4.17 -11.92 -0.68
N GLN A 239 -4.91 -11.70 0.43
CA GLN A 239 -4.68 -10.60 1.36
C GLN A 239 -5.03 -11.06 2.79
N TYR A 240 -4.23 -10.64 3.76
CA TYR A 240 -4.42 -10.96 5.18
C TYR A 240 -3.86 -9.83 6.04
N PHE A 241 -4.59 -9.47 7.09
CA PHE A 241 -4.27 -8.33 7.94
C PHE A 241 -5.04 -8.38 9.26
N ALA A 242 -4.76 -7.41 10.12
CA ALA A 242 -5.55 -7.11 11.30
C ALA A 242 -6.18 -5.70 11.20
N ALA A 243 -7.34 -5.53 11.81
CA ALA A 243 -8.05 -4.25 11.91
C ALA A 243 -8.53 -4.03 13.34
N LEU A 244 -8.72 -2.77 13.72
CA LEU A 244 -9.15 -2.37 15.05
C LEU A 244 -10.61 -1.94 15.05
N LEU A 245 -11.42 -2.60 15.88
CA LEU A 245 -12.80 -2.18 16.14
C LEU A 245 -12.85 -1.01 17.13
N PRO A 246 -13.86 -0.14 17.02
CA PRO A 246 -14.01 1.01 17.94
C PRO A 246 -14.43 0.60 19.34
N SER A 247 -15.06 -0.58 19.46
CA SER A 247 -15.59 -1.08 20.73
C SER A 247 -14.51 -1.72 21.59
N LYS A 248 -14.55 -1.43 22.88
CA LYS A 248 -13.81 -2.15 23.90
C LYS A 248 -14.70 -3.21 24.56
N THR A 249 -14.09 -4.30 24.99
CA THR A 249 -14.76 -5.40 25.69
C THR A 249 -14.11 -5.68 27.03
N VAL A 250 -14.89 -6.24 27.96
CA VAL A 250 -14.35 -6.68 29.24
C VAL A 250 -13.50 -7.91 29.05
N GLY A 251 -12.32 -7.90 29.64
CA GLY A 251 -11.41 -9.02 29.76
C GLY A 251 -10.90 -9.13 31.21
N VAL A 252 -10.06 -10.12 31.44
CA VAL A 252 -9.35 -10.30 32.71
C VAL A 252 -7.85 -10.23 32.42
N ARG A 253 -7.12 -9.43 33.20
CA ARG A 253 -5.68 -9.33 33.12
C ARG A 253 -5.05 -9.36 34.50
N GLY A 254 -4.34 -10.43 34.78
CA GLY A 254 -4.04 -10.78 36.18
C GLY A 254 -5.35 -11.04 36.91
N ASP A 255 -5.51 -10.47 38.09
CA ASP A 255 -6.72 -10.62 38.91
C ASP A 255 -7.73 -9.46 38.74
N GLU A 256 -7.51 -8.57 37.76
CA GLU A 256 -8.33 -7.38 37.58
C GLU A 256 -9.13 -7.43 36.27
N ARG A 257 -10.31 -6.78 36.29
CA ARG A 257 -11.08 -6.53 35.08
C ARG A 257 -10.40 -5.44 34.23
N ALA A 258 -10.21 -5.73 32.95
CA ALA A 258 -9.66 -4.79 31.99
C ALA A 258 -10.69 -4.48 30.89
N TYR A 259 -10.75 -3.22 30.45
CA TYR A 259 -11.63 -2.78 29.33
C TYR A 259 -10.74 -2.46 28.14
N GLN A 260 -10.65 -3.40 27.21
CA GLN A 260 -9.62 -3.44 26.18
C GLN A 260 -10.22 -3.52 24.77
N TYR A 261 -9.44 -3.10 23.77
CA TYR A 261 -9.83 -3.14 22.36
C TYR A 261 -10.03 -4.56 21.85
N THR A 262 -10.85 -4.65 20.78
CA THR A 262 -11.02 -5.86 19.97
C THR A 262 -10.34 -5.69 18.63
N VAL A 263 -9.48 -6.63 18.26
CA VAL A 263 -8.82 -6.74 16.96
C VAL A 263 -9.55 -7.79 16.13
N VAL A 264 -9.80 -7.47 14.86
CA VAL A 264 -10.31 -8.40 13.85
C VAL A 264 -9.12 -8.86 13.00
N VAL A 265 -8.92 -10.16 12.87
CA VAL A 265 -8.04 -10.76 11.88
C VAL A 265 -8.89 -11.10 10.64
N ARG A 266 -8.43 -10.73 9.48
CA ARG A 266 -9.09 -11.02 8.21
C ARG A 266 -8.09 -11.61 7.23
N ALA A 267 -8.45 -12.70 6.58
CA ALA A 267 -7.70 -13.26 5.48
C ALA A 267 -8.66 -13.73 4.38
N VAL A 268 -8.36 -13.40 3.13
CA VAL A 268 -9.23 -13.70 2.00
C VAL A 268 -8.45 -14.31 0.84
N ARG A 269 -9.15 -15.14 0.05
CA ARG A 269 -8.73 -15.62 -1.26
C ARG A 269 -9.52 -14.89 -2.33
N SER A 270 -8.83 -14.38 -3.33
CA SER A 270 -9.42 -13.69 -4.48
C SER A 270 -8.50 -13.84 -5.68
N LEU A 271 -9.01 -13.58 -6.87
CA LEU A 271 -8.21 -13.46 -8.10
C LEU A 271 -7.90 -12.00 -8.41
N ASP A 272 -8.89 -11.14 -8.29
CA ASP A 272 -8.88 -9.76 -8.78
C ASP A 272 -9.39 -8.72 -7.77
N GLY A 273 -9.83 -9.17 -6.58
CA GLY A 273 -10.42 -8.31 -5.57
C GLY A 273 -11.90 -7.97 -5.79
N MET A 274 -12.51 -8.37 -6.92
CA MET A 274 -13.94 -8.14 -7.19
C MET A 274 -14.82 -9.00 -6.30
N THR A 275 -14.50 -10.28 -6.22
CA THR A 275 -15.10 -11.24 -5.29
C THR A 275 -14.00 -11.83 -4.40
N ALA A 276 -14.35 -12.17 -3.17
CA ALA A 276 -13.43 -12.81 -2.25
C ALA A 276 -14.14 -13.77 -1.29
N ASN A 277 -13.50 -14.90 -1.04
CA ASN A 277 -13.92 -15.82 0.01
C ASN A 277 -12.94 -15.73 1.18
N PHE A 278 -13.43 -15.87 2.42
CA PHE A 278 -12.54 -15.96 3.55
C PHE A 278 -11.59 -17.17 3.43
N SER A 279 -10.38 -17.05 3.92
CA SER A 279 -9.40 -18.14 3.93
C SER A 279 -9.59 -19.01 5.15
N HIS A 280 -9.49 -20.33 4.99
CA HIS A 280 -9.46 -21.26 6.11
C HIS A 280 -8.06 -21.24 6.73
N ILE A 281 -7.91 -20.52 7.83
CA ILE A 281 -6.68 -20.53 8.62
C ILE A 281 -6.77 -21.68 9.64
N PRO A 282 -5.73 -22.53 9.76
CA PRO A 282 -5.72 -23.60 10.76
C PRO A 282 -5.95 -23.07 12.18
N PRO A 283 -6.75 -23.75 13.02
CA PRO A 283 -7.07 -23.28 14.38
C PRO A 283 -5.84 -22.97 15.22
N GLU A 284 -4.79 -23.77 15.11
CA GLU A 284 -3.52 -23.55 15.84
C GLU A 284 -2.76 -22.31 15.41
N VAL A 285 -2.97 -21.82 14.15
CA VAL A 285 -2.41 -20.54 13.67
C VAL A 285 -3.21 -19.39 14.25
N LEU A 286 -4.54 -19.47 14.22
CA LEU A 286 -5.43 -18.48 14.85
C LEU A 286 -5.17 -18.36 16.37
N GLU A 287 -4.94 -19.47 17.04
CA GLU A 287 -4.59 -19.51 18.47
C GLU A 287 -3.27 -18.76 18.73
N ARG A 288 -2.23 -19.02 17.93
CA ARG A 288 -0.95 -18.30 18.06
C ARG A 288 -1.09 -16.80 17.78
N ILE A 289 -1.82 -16.42 16.72
CA ILE A 289 -2.10 -15.01 16.42
C ILE A 289 -2.80 -14.34 17.60
N SER A 290 -3.86 -14.96 18.12
CA SER A 290 -4.63 -14.43 19.26
C SER A 290 -3.79 -14.30 20.51
N THR A 291 -3.02 -15.33 20.86
CA THR A 291 -2.14 -15.34 22.02
C THR A 291 -1.06 -14.29 21.93
N ARG A 292 -0.41 -14.15 20.78
CA ARG A 292 0.62 -13.13 20.55
C ARG A 292 0.04 -11.73 20.63
N ILE A 293 -1.05 -11.45 19.91
CA ILE A 293 -1.68 -10.11 19.91
C ILE A 293 -2.07 -9.70 21.35
N THR A 294 -2.72 -10.58 22.11
CA THR A 294 -3.17 -10.23 23.46
C THR A 294 -2.03 -10.12 24.47
N ASN A 295 -0.93 -10.83 24.28
CA ASN A 295 0.24 -10.75 25.16
C ASN A 295 1.15 -9.57 24.82
N GLU A 296 1.42 -9.33 23.54
CA GLU A 296 2.37 -8.32 23.08
C GLU A 296 1.72 -6.93 23.04
N ILE A 297 0.40 -6.82 22.73
CA ILE A 297 -0.34 -5.55 22.67
C ILE A 297 -1.26 -5.40 23.87
N ARG A 298 -0.76 -4.78 24.93
CA ARG A 298 -1.44 -4.72 26.25
C ARG A 298 -2.82 -4.08 26.25
N THR A 299 -3.13 -3.24 25.28
CA THR A 299 -4.42 -2.54 25.12
C THR A 299 -5.48 -3.38 24.40
N VAL A 300 -5.11 -4.56 23.87
CA VAL A 300 -5.99 -5.51 23.20
C VAL A 300 -6.33 -6.67 24.11
N GLY A 301 -7.62 -6.94 24.28
CA GLY A 301 -8.12 -8.04 25.14
C GLY A 301 -8.90 -9.10 24.38
N ARG A 302 -9.16 -8.90 23.09
CA ARG A 302 -9.94 -9.83 22.26
C ARG A 302 -9.49 -9.82 20.83
N VAL A 303 -9.39 -11.02 20.26
CA VAL A 303 -9.15 -11.23 18.82
C VAL A 303 -10.33 -12.02 18.24
N VAL A 304 -10.86 -11.58 17.11
CA VAL A 304 -11.91 -12.26 16.34
C VAL A 304 -11.42 -12.51 14.92
N TYR A 305 -11.98 -13.51 14.25
CA TYR A 305 -11.68 -13.80 12.85
C TYR A 305 -12.91 -13.53 12.00
N ASP A 306 -12.77 -12.69 10.97
CA ASP A 306 -13.86 -12.35 10.04
C ASP A 306 -13.99 -13.41 8.95
N ILE A 307 -15.11 -14.13 8.96
CA ILE A 307 -15.47 -15.19 8.00
C ILE A 307 -16.44 -14.73 6.90
N THR A 308 -16.62 -13.43 6.73
CA THR A 308 -17.55 -12.88 5.74
C THR A 308 -16.93 -12.85 4.35
N ASN A 309 -17.66 -13.34 3.36
CA ASN A 309 -17.27 -13.27 1.94
C ASN A 309 -17.56 -11.88 1.35
N LYS A 310 -16.94 -11.56 0.21
CA LYS A 310 -17.28 -10.42 -0.62
C LYS A 310 -17.92 -10.90 -1.94
N PRO A 311 -19.18 -10.56 -2.24
CA PRO A 311 -20.16 -9.93 -1.35
C PRO A 311 -20.63 -10.86 -0.22
N PRO A 312 -21.37 -10.40 0.83
CA PRO A 312 -21.88 -9.02 1.02
C PRO A 312 -20.88 -8.06 1.68
N GLY A 313 -19.83 -8.57 2.34
CA GLY A 313 -18.80 -7.72 2.94
C GLY A 313 -17.86 -7.10 1.90
N THR A 314 -16.96 -6.25 2.39
CA THR A 314 -15.80 -5.74 1.65
C THR A 314 -14.53 -6.49 2.07
N ILE A 315 -13.39 -6.27 1.41
CA ILE A 315 -12.13 -6.86 1.85
C ILE A 315 -11.57 -6.06 3.02
N GLU A 316 -11.37 -4.75 2.86
CA GLU A 316 -11.01 -3.86 3.96
C GLU A 316 -12.23 -3.55 4.84
N MET A 317 -12.00 -3.08 6.07
CA MET A 317 -13.08 -2.84 7.04
C MET A 317 -13.82 -1.51 6.79
N GLU A 318 -13.13 -0.56 6.14
CA GLU A 318 -13.67 0.74 5.72
C GLU A 318 -13.27 1.09 4.29
#